data_4c41b63a48e8854cc8e5d322312016cb
#
_entry.id   4c41b63a48e8854cc8e5d322312016cb
#
_cell.length_a   1.000
_cell.length_b   1.000
_cell.length_c   1.000
_cell.angle_alpha   90.00
_cell.angle_beta   90.00
_cell.angle_gamma   90.00
#
_symmetry.space_group_name_H-M   'P 1'
#
loop_
_entity.id
_entity.type
_entity.pdbx_description
1 polymer ?
#
loop_
_entity_poly.entity_id
_entity_poly.type
_entity_poly.pdbx_seq_one_letter_code
_entity_poly.pdbx_strand_id
1 'polypeptide(L)'
;MKRPWPVTVFGILFVLAGSVGFGYHLAHKPFEPDVILISAIRLLAVLGGAFLLLGHNWARWLLLAWLAFHVVASAFHSVQEVAAHVVLFLLFAYSLFRPPASGYFRSAPPN
;
A
#
# COMPACT_ATOMS: atom_id res chain seq x y z
N MET A 1 -17.14 11.37 9.63
CA MET A 1 -16.22 10.83 10.63
C MET A 1 -14.79 11.23 10.29
N LYS A 2 -14.04 11.66 11.27
CA LYS A 2 -12.65 12.03 11.04
C LYS A 2 -11.80 10.81 10.70
N ARG A 3 -10.85 11.02 9.78
CA ARG A 3 -9.93 9.96 9.39
C ARG A 3 -8.94 9.70 10.53
N PRO A 4 -8.85 8.43 11.01
CA PRO A 4 -7.87 8.08 12.04
C PRO A 4 -6.44 8.30 11.54
N TRP A 5 -5.52 8.61 12.45
CA TRP A 5 -4.14 8.88 12.06
C TRP A 5 -3.45 7.68 11.36
N PRO A 6 -3.73 6.41 11.71
CA PRO A 6 -3.11 5.31 10.95
C PRO A 6 -3.49 5.32 9.47
N VAL A 7 -4.75 5.67 9.16
CA VAL A 7 -5.20 5.78 7.76
C VAL A 7 -4.40 6.87 7.04
N THR A 8 -4.23 8.02 7.69
CA THR A 8 -3.46 9.12 7.11
C THR A 8 -2.00 8.71 6.88
N VAL A 9 -1.37 8.11 7.89
CA VAL A 9 0.05 7.71 7.78
C VAL A 9 0.25 6.69 6.67
N PHE A 10 -0.54 5.61 6.65
CA PHE A 10 -0.36 4.58 5.63
C PHE A 10 -0.74 5.06 4.24
N GLY A 11 -1.79 5.86 4.12
CA GLY A 11 -2.18 6.42 2.83
C GLY A 11 -1.09 7.29 2.24
N ILE A 12 -0.54 8.20 3.04
CA ILE A 12 0.56 9.07 2.58
C ILE A 12 1.81 8.25 2.28
N LEU A 13 2.12 7.27 3.13
CA LEU A 13 3.28 6.40 2.92
C LEU A 13 3.19 5.67 1.59
N PHE A 14 2.04 5.07 1.26
CA PHE A 14 1.87 4.36 0.00
C PHE A 14 1.93 5.29 -1.20
N VAL A 15 1.32 6.47 -1.10
CA VAL A 15 1.36 7.44 -2.20
C VAL A 15 2.80 7.90 -2.44
N LEU A 16 3.52 8.26 -1.40
CA LEU A 16 4.90 8.74 -1.55
C LEU A 16 5.84 7.63 -2.03
N ALA A 17 5.78 6.47 -1.41
CA ALA A 17 6.65 5.35 -1.77
C ALA A 17 6.38 4.89 -3.21
N GLY A 18 5.11 4.79 -3.58
CA GLY A 18 4.74 4.40 -4.93
C GLY A 18 5.15 5.43 -5.97
N SER A 19 4.93 6.72 -5.69
CA SER A 19 5.28 7.79 -6.61
C SER A 19 6.79 7.91 -6.82
N VAL A 20 7.54 7.88 -5.73
CA VAL A 20 9.01 7.96 -5.82
C VAL A 20 9.56 6.75 -6.58
N GLY A 21 9.08 5.54 -6.24
CA GLY A 21 9.54 4.33 -6.90
C GLY A 21 9.16 4.29 -8.38
N PHE A 22 7.95 4.74 -8.71
CA PHE A 22 7.49 4.81 -10.10
C PHE A 22 8.39 5.75 -10.91
N GLY A 23 8.63 6.96 -10.39
CA GLY A 23 9.48 7.93 -11.06
C GLY A 23 10.91 7.46 -11.21
N TYR A 24 11.47 6.86 -10.18
CA TYR A 24 12.82 6.32 -10.21
C TYR A 24 12.97 5.26 -11.30
N HIS A 25 12.02 4.33 -11.38
CA HIS A 25 12.06 3.26 -12.38
C HIS A 25 11.97 3.80 -13.80
N LEU A 26 11.05 4.74 -14.04
CA LEU A 26 10.91 5.34 -15.36
C LEU A 26 12.17 6.09 -15.79
N ALA A 27 12.84 6.75 -14.84
CA ALA A 27 14.05 7.52 -15.15
C ALA A 27 15.26 6.64 -15.46
N HIS A 28 15.35 5.44 -14.85
CA HIS A 28 16.54 4.61 -14.93
C HIS A 28 16.40 3.40 -15.84
N LYS A 29 15.18 2.87 -16.05
CA LYS A 29 14.97 1.68 -16.87
C LYS A 29 13.66 1.77 -17.65
N PRO A 30 13.52 2.74 -18.57
CA PRO A 30 12.21 3.12 -19.08
C PRO A 30 11.51 2.11 -20.00
N PHE A 31 12.19 1.19 -20.65
CA PHE A 31 11.56 0.38 -21.70
C PHE A 31 11.78 -1.13 -21.58
N GLU A 32 12.19 -1.60 -20.41
CA GLU A 32 12.31 -3.04 -20.19
C GLU A 32 10.97 -3.64 -19.78
N PRO A 33 10.66 -4.90 -20.17
CA PRO A 33 9.39 -5.54 -19.78
C PRO A 33 9.17 -5.58 -18.28
N ASP A 34 10.24 -5.81 -17.50
CA ASP A 34 10.16 -5.84 -16.04
C ASP A 34 9.69 -4.51 -15.48
N VAL A 35 10.08 -3.41 -16.12
CA VAL A 35 9.71 -2.06 -15.69
C VAL A 35 8.21 -1.86 -15.79
N ILE A 36 7.56 -2.40 -16.82
CA ILE A 36 6.12 -2.27 -16.98
C ILE A 36 5.40 -2.93 -15.81
N LEU A 37 5.80 -4.15 -15.45
CA LEU A 37 5.19 -4.87 -14.33
C LEU A 37 5.44 -4.15 -13.01
N ILE A 38 6.68 -3.76 -12.75
CA ILE A 38 7.04 -3.09 -11.51
C ILE A 38 6.35 -1.73 -11.40
N SER A 39 6.26 -1.00 -12.51
CA SER A 39 5.57 0.29 -12.54
C SER A 39 4.08 0.12 -12.26
N ALA A 40 3.45 -0.93 -12.80
CA ALA A 40 2.05 -1.22 -12.52
C ALA A 40 1.83 -1.51 -11.03
N ILE A 41 2.72 -2.28 -10.41
CA ILE A 41 2.64 -2.59 -8.98
C ILE A 41 2.79 -1.32 -8.15
N ARG A 42 3.71 -0.43 -8.51
CA ARG A 42 3.89 0.83 -7.80
C ARG A 42 2.71 1.77 -8.00
N LEU A 43 2.11 1.77 -9.17
CA LEU A 43 0.91 2.55 -9.44
C LEU A 43 -0.26 2.07 -8.59
N LEU A 44 -0.40 0.76 -8.39
CA LEU A 44 -1.40 0.23 -7.48
C LEU A 44 -1.21 0.74 -6.06
N ALA A 45 0.03 0.88 -5.62
CA ALA A 45 0.32 1.43 -4.29
C ALA A 45 -0.15 2.89 -4.20
N VAL A 46 0.12 3.69 -5.24
CA VAL A 46 -0.31 5.10 -5.28
C VAL A 46 -1.82 5.19 -5.26
N LEU A 47 -2.50 4.44 -6.13
CA LEU A 47 -3.95 4.46 -6.20
C LEU A 47 -4.59 3.95 -4.92
N GLY A 48 -4.07 2.84 -4.39
CA GLY A 48 -4.57 2.29 -3.13
C GLY A 48 -4.39 3.26 -1.98
N GLY A 49 -3.24 3.93 -1.90
CA GLY A 49 -2.99 4.92 -0.86
C GLY A 49 -3.92 6.11 -0.97
N ALA A 50 -4.12 6.64 -2.19
CA ALA A 50 -5.01 7.77 -2.42
C ALA A 50 -6.46 7.43 -2.05
N PHE A 51 -6.96 6.28 -2.50
CA PHE A 51 -8.33 5.88 -2.17
C PHE A 51 -8.48 5.46 -0.72
N LEU A 52 -7.40 4.98 -0.08
CA LEU A 52 -7.40 4.73 1.35
C LEU A 52 -7.64 6.04 2.11
N LEU A 53 -6.97 7.11 1.71
CA LEU A 53 -7.16 8.44 2.32
C LEU A 53 -8.59 8.94 2.13
N LEU A 54 -9.23 8.58 1.01
CA LEU A 54 -10.61 8.96 0.73
C LEU A 54 -11.63 8.09 1.47
N GLY A 55 -11.20 7.03 2.15
CA GLY A 55 -12.07 6.19 2.95
C GLY A 55 -12.73 5.05 2.20
N HIS A 56 -12.23 4.69 1.02
CA HIS A 56 -12.78 3.57 0.27
C HIS A 56 -12.34 2.24 0.87
N ASN A 57 -13.31 1.44 1.27
CA ASN A 57 -13.02 0.17 1.95
C ASN A 57 -12.24 -0.80 1.07
N TRP A 58 -12.50 -0.81 -0.25
CA TRP A 58 -11.77 -1.71 -1.15
C TRP A 58 -10.27 -1.42 -1.18
N ALA A 59 -9.88 -0.15 -0.98
CA ALA A 59 -8.47 0.21 -0.95
C ALA A 59 -7.73 -0.44 0.21
N ARG A 60 -8.39 -0.56 1.36
CA ARG A 60 -7.85 -1.24 2.53
C ARG A 60 -7.49 -2.70 2.20
N TRP A 61 -8.40 -3.39 1.51
CA TRP A 61 -8.19 -4.78 1.10
C TRP A 61 -7.14 -4.89 0.00
N LEU A 62 -7.16 -3.96 -0.96
CA LEU A 62 -6.16 -3.93 -2.03
C LEU A 62 -4.75 -3.81 -1.48
N LEU A 63 -4.53 -2.88 -0.55
CA LEU A 63 -3.20 -2.66 0.02
C LEU A 63 -2.78 -3.81 0.93
N LEU A 64 -3.72 -4.44 1.62
CA LEU A 64 -3.41 -5.64 2.41
C LEU A 64 -2.92 -6.77 1.51
N ALA A 65 -3.61 -7.00 0.39
CA ALA A 65 -3.20 -7.99 -0.59
C ALA A 65 -1.85 -7.63 -1.22
N TRP A 66 -1.63 -6.35 -1.50
CA TRP A 66 -0.37 -5.84 -2.06
C TRP A 66 0.79 -6.11 -1.10
N LEU A 67 0.61 -5.85 0.19
CA LEU A 67 1.64 -6.16 1.19
C LEU A 67 1.87 -7.66 1.34
N ALA A 68 0.81 -8.47 1.30
CA ALA A 68 0.95 -9.91 1.35
C ALA A 68 1.77 -10.42 0.16
N PHE A 69 1.51 -9.89 -1.03
CA PHE A 69 2.29 -10.20 -2.22
C PHE A 69 3.77 -9.88 -2.00
N HIS A 70 4.06 -8.72 -1.39
CA HIS A 70 5.44 -8.30 -1.16
C HIS A 70 6.12 -9.15 -0.09
N VAL A 71 5.39 -9.64 0.90
CA VAL A 71 5.96 -10.59 1.86
C VAL A 71 6.43 -11.85 1.14
N VAL A 72 5.58 -12.40 0.27
CA VAL A 72 5.93 -13.61 -0.49
C VAL A 72 7.11 -13.34 -1.43
N ALA A 73 7.06 -12.23 -2.16
CA ALA A 73 8.13 -11.88 -3.09
C ALA A 73 9.46 -11.67 -2.37
N SER A 74 9.44 -11.07 -1.18
CA SER A 74 10.64 -10.82 -0.38
C SER A 74 11.33 -12.12 0.05
N ALA A 75 10.59 -13.21 0.18
CA ALA A 75 11.15 -14.49 0.55
C ALA A 75 12.20 -14.99 -0.44
N PHE A 76 12.13 -14.51 -1.68
CA PHE A 76 13.09 -14.85 -2.73
C PHE A 76 14.29 -13.89 -2.78
N HIS A 77 14.36 -12.92 -1.89
CA HIS A 77 15.44 -11.90 -1.87
C HIS A 77 16.28 -12.00 -0.60
N SER A 78 15.72 -11.70 0.56
CA SER A 78 16.48 -11.73 1.80
C SER A 78 15.55 -11.82 3.01
N VAL A 79 16.11 -12.33 4.12
CA VAL A 79 15.40 -12.41 5.40
C VAL A 79 15.06 -11.02 5.91
N GLN A 80 15.94 -10.04 5.70
CA GLN A 80 15.70 -8.67 6.11
C GLN A 80 14.49 -8.06 5.42
N GLU A 81 14.35 -8.30 4.12
CA GLU A 81 13.18 -7.82 3.38
C GLU A 81 11.89 -8.50 3.83
N VAL A 82 11.94 -9.80 4.09
CA VAL A 82 10.78 -10.52 4.63
C VAL A 82 10.37 -9.93 5.96
N ALA A 83 11.34 -9.72 6.87
CA ALA A 83 11.04 -9.18 8.18
C ALA A 83 10.40 -7.79 8.09
N ALA A 84 10.96 -6.92 7.23
CA ALA A 84 10.42 -5.57 7.05
C ALA A 84 8.98 -5.60 6.52
N HIS A 85 8.72 -6.42 5.50
CA HIS A 85 7.39 -6.52 4.92
C HIS A 85 6.39 -7.18 5.84
N VAL A 86 6.79 -8.17 6.64
CA VAL A 86 5.92 -8.79 7.64
C VAL A 86 5.53 -7.77 8.70
N VAL A 87 6.49 -6.99 9.18
CA VAL A 87 6.20 -5.93 10.16
C VAL A 87 5.20 -4.93 9.58
N LEU A 88 5.42 -4.47 8.35
CA LEU A 88 4.50 -3.54 7.69
C LEU A 88 3.11 -4.17 7.52
N PHE A 89 3.05 -5.43 7.12
CA PHE A 89 1.79 -6.14 6.95
C PHE A 89 1.01 -6.20 8.26
N LEU A 90 1.68 -6.59 9.34
CA LEU A 90 1.03 -6.71 10.64
C LEU A 90 0.59 -5.34 11.18
N LEU A 91 1.43 -4.32 11.04
CA LEU A 91 1.08 -2.97 11.47
C LEU A 91 -0.11 -2.43 10.67
N PHE A 92 -0.10 -2.64 9.36
CA PHE A 92 -1.20 -2.22 8.50
C PHE A 92 -2.50 -2.93 8.89
N ALA A 93 -2.45 -4.25 9.00
CA ALA A 93 -3.63 -5.04 9.34
C ALA A 93 -4.19 -4.64 10.71
N TYR A 94 -3.32 -4.56 11.71
CA TYR A 94 -3.75 -4.18 13.05
C TYR A 94 -4.34 -2.78 13.06
N SER A 95 -3.64 -1.82 12.46
CA SER A 95 -4.02 -0.40 12.55
C SER A 95 -5.27 -0.07 11.77
N LEU A 96 -5.46 -0.71 10.59
CA LEU A 96 -6.53 -0.33 9.68
C LEU A 96 -7.76 -1.23 9.77
N PHE A 97 -7.67 -2.36 10.48
CA PHE A 97 -8.81 -3.26 10.62
C PHE A 97 -9.38 -3.30 12.04
N ARG A 98 -8.78 -2.56 12.97
CA ARG A 98 -9.34 -2.42 14.32
C ARG A 98 -10.47 -1.38 14.31
N PRO A 99 -11.33 -1.36 15.37
CA PRO A 99 -12.56 -0.56 15.36
C PRO A 99 -12.46 0.89 14.94
N PRO A 100 -11.50 1.72 15.40
CA PRO A 100 -11.47 3.13 14.98
C PRO A 100 -11.35 3.29 13.47
N ALA A 101 -10.43 2.56 12.82
CA ALA A 101 -10.26 2.64 11.38
C ALA A 101 -11.40 1.96 10.64
N SER A 102 -11.85 0.79 11.10
CA SER A 102 -12.99 0.10 10.49
C SER A 102 -14.24 0.96 10.53
N GLY A 103 -14.45 1.72 11.62
CA GLY A 103 -15.56 2.65 11.70
C GLY A 103 -15.47 3.75 10.65
N TYR A 104 -14.29 4.28 10.41
CA TYR A 104 -14.07 5.29 9.37
C TYR A 104 -14.44 4.74 7.99
N PHE A 105 -13.97 3.54 7.64
CA PHE A 105 -14.26 2.95 6.34
C PHE A 105 -15.73 2.57 6.17
N ARG A 106 -16.41 2.21 7.24
CA ARG A 106 -17.84 1.92 7.17
C ARG A 106 -18.69 3.18 7.02
N SER A 107 -18.25 4.29 7.57
CA SER A 107 -18.99 5.56 7.52
C SER A 107 -18.69 6.39 6.27
N ALA A 108 -17.66 6.00 5.49
CA ALA A 108 -17.30 6.70 4.27
C ALA A 108 -18.34 6.46 3.17
N PRO A 109 -18.37 7.32 2.12
CA PRO A 109 -19.27 7.08 0.98
C PRO A 109 -19.06 5.70 0.35
N PRO A 110 -20.09 5.13 -0.27
CA PRO A 110 -19.95 3.83 -0.94
C PRO A 110 -18.83 3.83 -1.98
N ASN A 111 -18.17 2.71 -2.08
CA ASN A 111 -17.07 2.53 -3.03
C ASN A 111 -17.56 2.41 -4.46
#